data_87dc5e974ddce75959c36f361c5c2352
#
_entry.id   87dc5e974ddce75959c36f361c5c2352
#
_cell.length_a   1.000
_cell.length_b   1.000
_cell.length_c   1.000
_cell.angle_alpha   90.00
_cell.angle_beta   90.00
_cell.angle_gamma   90.00
#
_symmetry.space_group_name_H-M   'P 1'
#
loop_
_entity.id
_entity.type
_entity.pdbx_description
1 polymer ?
#
loop_
_entity_poly.entity_id
_entity_poly.type
_entity_poly.pdbx_seq_one_letter_code
_entity_poly.pdbx_strand_id
1 'polypeptide(L)'
;ALILANKEMIKKINRSILPGLQGGPFNHSIAGICVGLGETLNPEFKEYASQTVKNAQFLCSELQKYNFQIVSGGTDKHLILIDLTNKPLLGKKFARALDYAGIIANMNTMPQEKQSPANPSALRLGTPWITTRGMKESEITLIAAWINQVMEICSQWNELEFADFENKVKSSPEIATIANQVQELCMNFPLEI
;
A
#
# COMPACT_ATOMS: atom_id res chain seq x y z
N ALA A 1 20.03 -3.18 3.55
CA ALA A 1 19.46 -2.59 4.77
C ALA A 1 20.57 -2.02 5.66
N LEU A 2 20.24 -1.06 6.53
CA LEU A 2 21.13 -0.46 7.52
C LEU A 2 20.60 -0.72 8.92
N ILE A 3 21.53 -1.01 9.86
CA ILE A 3 21.22 -1.10 11.29
C ILE A 3 22.03 -0.02 12.00
N LEU A 4 21.34 0.91 12.64
CA LEU A 4 21.94 1.94 13.46
C LEU A 4 21.76 1.57 14.94
N ALA A 5 22.84 1.58 15.70
CA ALA A 5 22.83 1.22 17.11
C ALA A 5 23.90 1.99 17.89
N ASN A 6 23.76 2.04 19.22
CA ASN A 6 24.79 2.58 20.09
C ASN A 6 26.04 1.70 20.13
N LYS A 7 27.15 2.23 20.70
CA LYS A 7 28.45 1.54 20.73
C LYS A 7 28.43 0.20 21.49
N GLU A 8 27.55 0.05 22.45
CA GLU A 8 27.42 -1.19 23.23
C GLU A 8 26.75 -2.29 22.42
N MET A 9 25.64 -1.96 21.74
CA MET A 9 24.86 -2.91 20.97
C MET A 9 25.53 -3.29 19.65
N ILE A 10 26.24 -2.35 19.00
CA ILE A 10 26.80 -2.58 17.65
C ILE A 10 27.80 -3.76 17.64
N LYS A 11 28.54 -3.99 18.73
CA LYS A 11 29.46 -5.13 18.81
C LYS A 11 28.73 -6.47 18.78
N LYS A 12 27.58 -6.57 19.47
CA LYS A 12 26.75 -7.78 19.47
C LYS A 12 26.11 -7.99 18.11
N ILE A 13 25.59 -6.92 17.51
CA ILE A 13 24.98 -6.95 16.17
C ILE A 13 25.99 -7.40 15.13
N ASN A 14 27.19 -6.80 15.08
CA ASN A 14 28.23 -7.18 14.12
C ASN A 14 28.61 -8.65 14.24
N ARG A 15 28.75 -9.18 15.45
CA ARG A 15 29.07 -10.60 15.69
C ARG A 15 27.91 -11.53 15.26
N SER A 16 26.68 -11.11 15.41
CA SER A 16 25.50 -11.87 14.98
C SER A 16 25.38 -11.87 13.47
N ILE A 17 25.73 -10.77 12.82
CA ILE A 17 25.70 -10.66 11.35
C ILE A 17 26.85 -11.48 10.76
N LEU A 18 28.09 -11.24 11.15
CA LEU A 18 29.26 -11.92 10.64
C LEU A 18 30.11 -12.48 11.83
N PRO A 19 30.32 -13.80 11.93
CA PRO A 19 29.98 -14.87 10.98
C PRO A 19 28.59 -15.53 11.21
N GLY A 20 27.74 -14.97 12.09
CA GLY A 20 26.52 -15.65 12.55
C GLY A 20 25.50 -15.92 11.43
N LEU A 21 25.03 -14.89 10.75
CA LEU A 21 23.94 -14.99 9.77
C LEU A 21 24.41 -14.77 8.31
N GLN A 22 25.51 -14.06 8.11
CA GLN A 22 26.01 -13.67 6.79
C GLN A 22 27.47 -14.05 6.60
N GLY A 23 27.91 -14.13 5.32
CA GLY A 23 29.28 -14.36 4.89
C GLY A 23 29.87 -13.13 4.19
N GLY A 24 30.53 -13.36 3.04
CA GLY A 24 31.11 -12.29 2.24
C GLY A 24 30.09 -11.25 1.80
N PRO A 25 30.46 -9.96 1.78
CA PRO A 25 29.53 -8.88 1.42
C PRO A 25 29.21 -8.86 -0.08
N PHE A 26 27.98 -8.47 -0.40
CA PHE A 26 27.56 -8.19 -1.78
C PHE A 26 27.90 -6.72 -2.09
N ASN A 27 29.08 -6.46 -2.65
CA ASN A 27 29.57 -5.10 -2.89
C ASN A 27 28.66 -4.30 -3.85
N HIS A 28 28.02 -4.95 -4.82
CA HIS A 28 27.04 -4.32 -5.70
C HIS A 28 25.81 -3.81 -4.92
N SER A 29 25.34 -4.57 -3.92
CA SER A 29 24.25 -4.14 -3.04
C SER A 29 24.65 -2.96 -2.15
N ILE A 30 25.90 -2.97 -1.66
CA ILE A 30 26.45 -1.85 -0.86
C ILE A 30 26.55 -0.60 -1.72
N ALA A 31 27.05 -0.73 -2.97
CA ALA A 31 27.10 0.37 -3.92
C ALA A 31 25.71 0.95 -4.21
N GLY A 32 24.71 0.09 -4.46
CA GLY A 32 23.32 0.53 -4.65
C GLY A 32 22.74 1.26 -3.44
N ILE A 33 23.03 0.79 -2.21
CA ILE A 33 22.62 1.50 -0.98
C ILE A 33 23.31 2.87 -0.91
N CYS A 34 24.59 2.96 -1.26
CA CYS A 34 25.33 4.22 -1.23
C CYS A 34 24.74 5.23 -2.23
N VAL A 35 24.42 4.81 -3.44
CA VAL A 35 23.76 5.66 -4.44
C VAL A 35 22.39 6.13 -3.93
N GLY A 36 21.54 5.22 -3.48
CA GLY A 36 20.22 5.57 -2.97
C GLY A 36 20.27 6.53 -1.77
N LEU A 37 21.24 6.38 -0.87
CA LEU A 37 21.45 7.34 0.23
C LEU A 37 21.94 8.70 -0.28
N GLY A 38 22.78 8.72 -1.32
CA GLY A 38 23.21 9.95 -1.98
C GLY A 38 22.03 10.72 -2.59
N GLU A 39 21.12 10.01 -3.27
CA GLU A 39 19.90 10.59 -3.83
C GLU A 39 19.00 11.23 -2.76
N THR A 40 18.93 10.65 -1.55
CA THR A 40 18.12 11.22 -0.45
C THR A 40 18.62 12.57 0.07
N LEU A 41 19.84 12.97 -0.28
CA LEU A 41 20.40 14.28 0.09
C LEU A 41 19.97 15.39 -0.86
N ASN A 42 19.40 15.05 -2.02
CA ASN A 42 18.96 16.03 -3.02
C ASN A 42 17.65 16.72 -2.60
N PRO A 43 17.48 18.01 -2.97
CA PRO A 43 16.24 18.73 -2.70
C PRO A 43 14.99 18.03 -3.26
N GLU A 44 15.10 17.44 -4.45
CA GLU A 44 14.02 16.73 -5.14
C GLU A 44 13.46 15.57 -4.31
N PHE A 45 14.33 14.88 -3.56
CA PHE A 45 13.88 13.82 -2.66
C PHE A 45 13.01 14.37 -1.52
N LYS A 46 13.34 15.54 -1.01
CA LYS A 46 12.55 16.21 0.03
C LYS A 46 11.15 16.59 -0.49
N GLU A 47 11.06 17.06 -1.72
CA GLU A 47 9.80 17.37 -2.40
C GLU A 47 8.98 16.10 -2.62
N TYR A 48 9.61 15.04 -3.13
CA TYR A 48 9.01 13.72 -3.29
C TYR A 48 8.45 13.17 -1.97
N ALA A 49 9.24 13.19 -0.91
CA ALA A 49 8.84 12.70 0.41
C ALA A 49 7.65 13.51 0.96
N SER A 50 7.68 14.83 0.81
CA SER A 50 6.60 15.73 1.20
C SER A 50 5.31 15.42 0.42
N GLN A 51 5.41 15.28 -0.91
CA GLN A 51 4.24 14.94 -1.74
C GLN A 51 3.71 13.54 -1.40
N THR A 52 4.57 12.59 -1.08
CA THR A 52 4.14 11.24 -0.68
C THR A 52 3.25 11.27 0.56
N VAL A 53 3.64 12.04 1.58
CA VAL A 53 2.83 12.20 2.81
C VAL A 53 1.54 12.96 2.50
N LYS A 54 1.61 14.01 1.71
CA LYS A 54 0.45 14.82 1.28
C LYS A 54 -0.59 13.97 0.54
N ASN A 55 -0.12 13.14 -0.38
CA ASN A 55 -0.94 12.18 -1.10
C ASN A 55 -1.63 11.19 -0.15
N ALA A 56 -0.92 10.70 0.87
CA ALA A 56 -1.49 9.79 1.85
C ALA A 56 -2.56 10.47 2.72
N GLN A 57 -2.31 11.67 3.19
CA GLN A 57 -3.27 12.46 3.96
C GLN A 57 -4.53 12.77 3.12
N PHE A 58 -4.32 13.16 1.87
CA PHE A 58 -5.42 13.45 0.96
C PHE A 58 -6.24 12.19 0.65
N LEU A 59 -5.59 11.04 0.41
CA LEU A 59 -6.29 9.77 0.22
C LEU A 59 -7.11 9.37 1.46
N CYS A 60 -6.60 9.61 2.67
CA CYS A 60 -7.38 9.41 3.90
C CYS A 60 -8.67 10.23 3.88
N SER A 61 -8.56 11.54 3.58
CA SER A 61 -9.72 12.42 3.55
C SER A 61 -10.75 12.05 2.48
N GLU A 62 -10.29 11.62 1.30
CA GLU A 62 -11.17 11.15 0.23
C GLU A 62 -11.89 9.85 0.60
N LEU A 63 -11.19 8.87 1.18
CA LEU A 63 -11.78 7.60 1.63
C LEU A 63 -12.80 7.81 2.77
N GLN A 64 -12.55 8.77 3.67
CA GLN A 64 -13.49 9.12 4.74
C GLN A 64 -14.82 9.66 4.20
N LYS A 65 -14.84 10.36 3.06
CA LYS A 65 -16.08 10.79 2.40
C LYS A 65 -16.98 9.60 2.01
N TYR A 66 -16.36 8.45 1.72
CA TYR A 66 -17.04 7.18 1.45
C TYR A 66 -17.24 6.31 2.69
N ASN A 67 -17.14 6.90 3.90
CA ASN A 67 -17.32 6.20 5.16
C ASN A 67 -16.34 5.03 5.38
N PHE A 68 -15.10 5.13 4.88
CA PHE A 68 -14.01 4.27 5.32
C PHE A 68 -13.44 4.82 6.63
N GLN A 69 -13.23 3.92 7.58
CA GLN A 69 -12.60 4.27 8.86
C GLN A 69 -11.08 4.15 8.73
N ILE A 70 -10.37 5.24 9.01
CA ILE A 70 -8.90 5.23 9.00
C ILE A 70 -8.41 5.00 10.42
N VAL A 71 -7.59 3.96 10.63
CA VAL A 71 -6.96 3.70 11.92
C VAL A 71 -6.17 4.95 12.34
N SER A 72 -6.29 5.38 13.59
CA SER A 72 -5.74 6.64 14.12
C SER A 72 -6.34 7.92 13.51
N GLY A 73 -7.43 7.84 12.74
CA GLY A 73 -8.10 9.00 12.15
C GLY A 73 -7.39 9.62 10.95
N GLY A 74 -6.19 9.14 10.58
CA GLY A 74 -5.38 9.66 9.48
C GLY A 74 -3.96 9.09 9.48
N THR A 75 -3.05 9.77 8.79
CA THR A 75 -1.64 9.37 8.72
C THR A 75 -0.69 10.58 8.67
N ASP A 76 0.49 10.43 9.24
CA ASP A 76 1.63 11.34 9.13
C ASP A 76 2.77 10.77 8.26
N LYS A 77 2.48 9.64 7.57
CA LYS A 77 3.44 8.87 6.77
C LYS A 77 2.89 8.59 5.37
N HIS A 78 3.57 7.72 4.65
CA HIS A 78 3.16 7.23 3.34
C HIS A 78 2.13 6.09 3.40
N LEU A 79 1.90 5.50 4.57
CA LEU A 79 1.12 4.29 4.78
C LEU A 79 -0.22 4.63 5.43
N ILE A 80 -1.28 4.02 4.92
CA ILE A 80 -2.66 4.15 5.41
C ILE A 80 -3.13 2.77 5.84
N LEU A 81 -3.72 2.68 7.03
CA LEU A 81 -4.40 1.49 7.51
C LEU A 81 -5.89 1.78 7.64
N ILE A 82 -6.69 1.03 6.89
CA ILE A 82 -8.14 1.19 6.81
C ILE A 82 -8.81 0.09 7.62
N ASP A 83 -9.60 0.47 8.60
CA ASP A 83 -10.48 -0.43 9.34
C ASP A 83 -11.73 -0.73 8.49
N LEU A 84 -11.95 -1.99 8.16
CA LEU A 84 -13.08 -2.47 7.36
C LEU A 84 -14.21 -3.08 8.21
N THR A 85 -14.17 -2.95 9.53
CA THR A 85 -15.19 -3.55 10.41
C THR A 85 -16.59 -2.96 10.20
N ASN A 86 -16.68 -1.75 9.64
CA ASN A 86 -17.92 -1.08 9.25
C ASN A 86 -18.30 -1.32 7.77
N LYS A 87 -17.58 -2.18 7.06
CA LYS A 87 -17.78 -2.48 5.64
C LYS A 87 -18.21 -3.94 5.45
N PRO A 88 -18.91 -4.26 4.34
CA PRO A 88 -19.33 -5.64 4.09
C PRO A 88 -18.17 -6.60 3.81
N LEU A 89 -17.06 -6.13 3.23
CA LEU A 89 -15.90 -6.96 2.92
C LEU A 89 -14.75 -6.69 3.89
N LEU A 90 -14.16 -7.75 4.41
CA LEU A 90 -12.93 -7.71 5.19
C LEU A 90 -11.68 -7.76 4.29
N GLY A 91 -10.51 -7.59 4.90
CA GLY A 91 -9.23 -7.39 4.23
C GLY A 91 -8.90 -8.38 3.12
N LYS A 92 -9.13 -9.68 3.33
CA LYS A 92 -8.80 -10.72 2.35
C LYS A 92 -9.59 -10.59 1.05
N LYS A 93 -10.92 -10.50 1.13
CA LYS A 93 -11.79 -10.37 -0.04
C LYS A 93 -11.59 -9.03 -0.71
N PHE A 94 -11.49 -7.96 0.07
CA PHE A 94 -11.35 -6.62 -0.49
C PHE A 94 -10.00 -6.41 -1.18
N ALA A 95 -8.89 -6.85 -0.57
CA ALA A 95 -7.57 -6.78 -1.23
C ALA A 95 -7.56 -7.55 -2.56
N ARG A 96 -8.19 -8.72 -2.61
CA ARG A 96 -8.29 -9.50 -3.85
C ARG A 96 -9.17 -8.81 -4.91
N ALA A 97 -10.27 -8.20 -4.51
CA ALA A 97 -11.14 -7.47 -5.44
C ALA A 97 -10.42 -6.25 -6.05
N LEU A 98 -9.68 -5.50 -5.23
CA LEU A 98 -8.85 -4.38 -5.69
C LEU A 98 -7.74 -4.83 -6.64
N ASP A 99 -7.09 -5.97 -6.38
CA ASP A 99 -6.06 -6.54 -7.24
C ASP A 99 -6.59 -6.80 -8.67
N TYR A 100 -7.79 -7.37 -8.81
CA TYR A 100 -8.46 -7.54 -10.10
C TYR A 100 -8.85 -6.21 -10.76
N ALA A 101 -9.08 -5.16 -9.99
CA ALA A 101 -9.30 -3.81 -10.50
C ALA A 101 -7.98 -3.05 -10.81
N GLY A 102 -6.81 -3.69 -10.67
CA GLY A 102 -5.50 -3.06 -10.91
C GLY A 102 -5.00 -2.17 -9.77
N ILE A 103 -5.65 -2.19 -8.61
CA ILE A 103 -5.27 -1.40 -7.42
C ILE A 103 -4.62 -2.33 -6.39
N ILE A 104 -3.29 -2.24 -6.26
CA ILE A 104 -2.53 -3.11 -5.37
C ILE A 104 -2.65 -2.66 -3.93
N ALA A 105 -3.21 -3.52 -3.10
CA ALA A 105 -3.34 -3.34 -1.67
C ALA A 105 -3.07 -4.66 -0.95
N ASN A 106 -2.84 -4.62 0.35
CA ASN A 106 -2.74 -5.87 1.11
C ASN A 106 -3.66 -5.90 2.33
N MET A 107 -4.21 -7.08 2.60
CA MET A 107 -4.88 -7.34 3.86
C MET A 107 -3.91 -7.17 5.02
N ASN A 108 -4.36 -6.62 6.14
CA ASN A 108 -3.52 -6.35 7.30
C ASN A 108 -4.31 -6.49 8.60
N THR A 109 -3.65 -6.97 9.64
CA THR A 109 -4.20 -6.89 10.99
C THR A 109 -4.14 -5.45 11.49
N MET A 110 -5.02 -5.09 12.42
CA MET A 110 -5.04 -3.79 13.08
C MET A 110 -4.82 -3.92 14.59
N PRO A 111 -4.57 -2.83 15.32
CA PRO A 111 -4.55 -2.86 16.78
C PRO A 111 -5.85 -3.45 17.32
N GLN A 112 -5.76 -4.37 18.28
CA GLN A 112 -6.91 -5.10 18.86
C GLN A 112 -7.69 -5.94 17.85
N GLU A 113 -7.01 -6.50 16.84
CA GLU A 113 -7.59 -7.39 15.83
C GLU A 113 -8.42 -8.53 16.47
N LYS A 114 -9.65 -8.69 15.99
CA LYS A 114 -10.58 -9.74 16.45
C LYS A 114 -10.69 -10.90 15.47
N GLN A 115 -10.22 -10.69 14.24
CA GLN A 115 -10.27 -11.68 13.17
C GLN A 115 -8.99 -12.51 13.10
N SER A 116 -9.06 -13.63 12.41
CA SER A 116 -7.90 -14.45 12.12
C SER A 116 -6.88 -13.71 11.23
N PRO A 117 -5.57 -13.88 11.42
CA PRO A 117 -4.55 -13.35 10.52
C PRO A 117 -4.73 -13.78 9.06
N ALA A 118 -5.43 -14.89 8.80
CA ALA A 118 -5.74 -15.36 7.45
C ALA A 118 -6.90 -14.59 6.77
N ASN A 119 -7.71 -13.85 7.55
CA ASN A 119 -8.77 -12.98 7.06
C ASN A 119 -8.91 -11.76 8.00
N PRO A 120 -7.92 -10.86 8.03
CA PRO A 120 -7.89 -9.75 8.96
C PRO A 120 -8.89 -8.65 8.60
N SER A 121 -9.19 -7.79 9.57
CA SER A 121 -10.21 -6.74 9.46
C SER A 121 -9.76 -5.50 8.67
N ALA A 122 -8.48 -5.36 8.35
CA ALA A 122 -7.98 -4.13 7.77
C ALA A 122 -7.35 -4.31 6.39
N LEU A 123 -7.27 -3.19 5.67
CA LEU A 123 -6.55 -3.05 4.41
C LEU A 123 -5.43 -2.01 4.58
N ARG A 124 -4.28 -2.29 3.99
CA ARG A 124 -3.13 -1.37 3.97
C ARG A 124 -2.88 -0.86 2.55
N LEU A 125 -2.77 0.45 2.45
CA LEU A 125 -2.37 1.17 1.23
C LEU A 125 -1.11 1.99 1.48
N GLY A 126 -0.43 2.38 0.40
CA GLY A 126 0.70 3.28 0.45
C GLY A 126 0.80 4.13 -0.82
N THR A 127 1.35 5.32 -0.69
CA THR A 127 1.39 6.32 -1.76
C THR A 127 2.73 6.52 -2.49
N PRO A 128 3.86 5.87 -2.11
CA PRO A 128 5.13 6.09 -2.80
C PRO A 128 5.07 5.82 -4.31
N TRP A 129 4.48 4.70 -4.75
CA TRP A 129 4.43 4.34 -6.16
C TRP A 129 3.65 5.33 -7.02
N ILE A 130 2.49 5.78 -6.56
CA ILE A 130 1.70 6.78 -7.28
C ILE A 130 2.37 8.14 -7.28
N THR A 131 3.10 8.49 -6.20
CA THR A 131 3.92 9.71 -6.14
C THR A 131 5.12 9.63 -7.08
N THR A 132 5.80 8.48 -7.18
CA THR A 132 6.91 8.26 -8.13
C THR A 132 6.43 8.41 -9.58
N ARG A 133 5.19 8.06 -9.88
CA ARG A 133 4.57 8.31 -11.19
C ARG A 133 4.20 9.77 -11.43
N GLY A 134 4.32 10.65 -10.43
CA GLY A 134 3.95 12.07 -10.53
C GLY A 134 2.47 12.35 -10.24
N MET A 135 1.69 11.36 -9.78
CA MET A 135 0.30 11.54 -9.40
C MET A 135 0.16 12.42 -8.16
N LYS A 136 -0.87 13.26 -8.15
CA LYS A 136 -1.20 14.21 -7.09
C LYS A 136 -2.68 14.10 -6.70
N GLU A 137 -3.21 15.12 -6.09
CA GLU A 137 -4.55 15.14 -5.48
C GLU A 137 -5.69 14.81 -6.47
N SER A 138 -5.59 15.24 -7.73
CA SER A 138 -6.60 14.94 -8.77
C SER A 138 -6.73 13.45 -9.05
N GLU A 139 -5.61 12.77 -9.20
CA GLU A 139 -5.56 11.33 -9.45
C GLU A 139 -6.00 10.53 -8.23
N ILE A 140 -5.66 11.04 -7.03
CA ILE A 140 -6.05 10.40 -5.76
C ILE A 140 -7.56 10.42 -5.55
N THR A 141 -8.24 11.49 -5.98
CA THR A 141 -9.71 11.53 -5.95
C THR A 141 -10.32 10.40 -6.79
N LEU A 142 -9.76 10.14 -7.99
CA LEU A 142 -10.20 9.02 -8.84
C LEU A 142 -9.93 7.67 -8.19
N ILE A 143 -8.72 7.50 -7.64
CA ILE A 143 -8.33 6.25 -6.96
C ILE A 143 -9.26 5.96 -5.78
N ALA A 144 -9.58 6.95 -4.94
CA ALA A 144 -10.51 6.80 -3.84
C ALA A 144 -11.92 6.42 -4.31
N ALA A 145 -12.40 7.03 -5.40
CA ALA A 145 -13.68 6.69 -5.99
C ALA A 145 -13.71 5.24 -6.49
N TRP A 146 -12.68 4.78 -7.18
CA TRP A 146 -12.59 3.39 -7.66
C TRP A 146 -12.49 2.39 -6.51
N ILE A 147 -11.75 2.70 -5.44
CA ILE A 147 -11.70 1.87 -4.22
C ILE A 147 -13.12 1.68 -3.66
N ASN A 148 -13.90 2.77 -3.58
CA ASN A 148 -15.28 2.69 -3.12
C ASN A 148 -16.18 1.90 -4.09
N GLN A 149 -16.08 2.14 -5.40
CA GLN A 149 -16.85 1.40 -6.39
C GLN A 149 -16.60 -0.12 -6.33
N VAL A 150 -15.33 -0.53 -6.17
CA VAL A 150 -14.99 -1.96 -5.97
C VAL A 150 -15.64 -2.51 -4.72
N MET A 151 -15.67 -1.77 -3.60
CA MET A 151 -16.36 -2.16 -2.38
C MET A 151 -17.85 -2.36 -2.63
N GLU A 152 -18.51 -1.40 -3.28
CA GLU A 152 -19.95 -1.45 -3.58
C GLU A 152 -20.31 -2.62 -4.51
N ILE A 153 -19.59 -2.78 -5.61
CA ILE A 153 -19.81 -3.87 -6.58
C ILE A 153 -19.67 -5.23 -5.91
N CYS A 154 -18.60 -5.43 -5.11
CA CYS A 154 -18.28 -6.72 -4.53
C CYS A 154 -19.06 -7.04 -3.25
N SER A 155 -19.74 -6.06 -2.65
CA SER A 155 -20.53 -6.24 -1.42
C SER A 155 -21.64 -7.30 -1.58
N GLN A 156 -22.25 -7.39 -2.76
CA GLN A 156 -23.30 -8.36 -3.08
C GLN A 156 -22.81 -9.82 -3.00
N TRP A 157 -21.51 -10.06 -3.03
CA TRP A 157 -20.90 -11.40 -2.99
C TRP A 157 -20.22 -11.71 -1.66
N ASN A 158 -20.47 -10.88 -0.64
CA ASN A 158 -19.79 -11.04 0.66
C ASN A 158 -20.01 -12.41 1.29
N GLU A 159 -21.21 -12.97 1.18
CA GLU A 159 -21.57 -14.27 1.79
C GLU A 159 -20.98 -15.49 1.06
N LEU A 160 -20.43 -15.32 -0.15
CA LEU A 160 -19.84 -16.43 -0.89
C LEU A 160 -18.56 -16.92 -0.24
N GLU A 161 -18.27 -18.20 -0.40
CA GLU A 161 -16.93 -18.74 -0.08
C GLU A 161 -15.86 -18.04 -0.94
N PHE A 162 -14.62 -17.99 -0.46
CA PHE A 162 -13.57 -17.17 -1.08
C PHE A 162 -13.33 -17.51 -2.56
N ALA A 163 -13.34 -18.79 -2.94
CA ALA A 163 -13.13 -19.20 -4.32
C ALA A 163 -14.26 -18.72 -5.25
N ASP A 164 -15.53 -18.83 -4.79
CA ASP A 164 -16.70 -18.39 -5.56
C ASP A 164 -16.75 -16.86 -5.64
N PHE A 165 -16.41 -16.16 -4.55
CA PHE A 165 -16.23 -14.71 -4.54
C PHE A 165 -15.19 -14.28 -5.59
N GLU A 166 -14.01 -14.91 -5.58
CA GLU A 166 -12.93 -14.60 -6.52
C GLU A 166 -13.35 -14.81 -7.98
N ASN A 167 -14.07 -15.91 -8.27
CA ASN A 167 -14.62 -16.20 -9.60
C ASN A 167 -15.61 -15.11 -10.05
N LYS A 168 -16.48 -14.63 -9.15
CA LYS A 168 -17.41 -13.54 -9.44
C LYS A 168 -16.70 -12.24 -9.75
N VAL A 169 -15.72 -11.85 -8.93
CA VAL A 169 -14.91 -10.64 -9.14
C VAL A 169 -14.20 -10.70 -10.50
N LYS A 170 -13.54 -11.83 -10.80
CA LYS A 170 -12.80 -12.04 -12.04
C LYS A 170 -13.69 -11.96 -13.29
N SER A 171 -14.94 -12.37 -13.20
CA SER A 171 -15.87 -12.37 -14.32
C SER A 171 -16.76 -11.11 -14.39
N SER A 172 -16.60 -10.14 -13.48
CA SER A 172 -17.41 -8.92 -13.44
C SER A 172 -16.96 -7.91 -14.52
N PRO A 173 -17.87 -7.51 -15.43
CA PRO A 173 -17.59 -6.46 -16.41
C PRO A 173 -17.31 -5.10 -15.76
N GLU A 174 -17.94 -4.84 -14.62
CA GLU A 174 -17.77 -3.58 -13.88
C GLU A 174 -16.35 -3.49 -13.31
N ILE A 175 -15.83 -4.57 -12.73
CA ILE A 175 -14.43 -4.62 -12.24
C ILE A 175 -13.45 -4.50 -13.40
N ALA A 176 -13.71 -5.17 -14.53
CA ALA A 176 -12.89 -5.02 -15.74
C ALA A 176 -12.89 -3.58 -16.28
N THR A 177 -14.02 -2.87 -16.19
CA THR A 177 -14.09 -1.45 -16.57
C THR A 177 -13.20 -0.59 -15.67
N ILE A 178 -13.24 -0.79 -14.36
CA ILE A 178 -12.35 -0.08 -13.42
C ILE A 178 -10.88 -0.41 -13.74
N ALA A 179 -10.56 -1.67 -13.99
CA ALA A 179 -9.18 -2.08 -14.31
C ALA A 179 -8.66 -1.36 -15.58
N ASN A 180 -9.49 -1.22 -16.60
CA ASN A 180 -9.14 -0.47 -17.82
C ASN A 180 -8.91 1.02 -17.52
N GLN A 181 -9.74 1.64 -16.69
CA GLN A 181 -9.58 3.04 -16.27
C GLN A 181 -8.29 3.25 -15.46
N VAL A 182 -7.97 2.34 -14.54
CA VAL A 182 -6.72 2.34 -13.78
C VAL A 182 -5.52 2.20 -14.72
N GLN A 183 -5.59 1.29 -15.68
CA GLN A 183 -4.54 1.11 -16.69
C GLN A 183 -4.34 2.38 -17.53
N GLU A 184 -5.41 2.99 -18.00
CA GLU A 184 -5.37 4.24 -18.76
C GLU A 184 -4.75 5.38 -17.95
N LEU A 185 -5.14 5.53 -16.68
CA LEU A 185 -4.51 6.50 -15.79
C LEU A 185 -3.00 6.23 -15.66
N CYS A 186 -2.61 4.97 -15.46
CA CYS A 186 -1.19 4.61 -15.33
C CYS A 186 -0.39 4.87 -16.62
N MET A 187 -1.00 4.76 -17.80
CA MET A 187 -0.33 5.10 -19.08
C MET A 187 -0.07 6.60 -19.22
N ASN A 188 -0.93 7.45 -18.65
CA ASN A 188 -0.74 8.90 -18.62
C ASN A 188 0.36 9.34 -17.64
N PHE A 189 0.76 8.45 -16.72
CA PHE A 189 1.82 8.66 -15.72
C PHE A 189 2.86 7.52 -15.81
N PRO A 190 3.62 7.42 -16.92
CA PRO A 190 4.62 6.36 -17.09
C PRO A 190 5.73 6.50 -16.05
N LEU A 191 6.35 5.36 -15.68
CA LEU A 191 7.59 5.38 -14.91
C LEU A 191 8.73 5.72 -15.86
N GLU A 192 9.45 6.78 -15.59
CA GLU A 192 10.75 7.05 -16.21
C GLU A 192 11.79 6.17 -15.50
N ILE A 193 12.26 5.12 -16.18
CA ILE A 193 13.26 4.17 -15.68
C ILE A 193 14.59 4.46 -16.39
#